data_62fbd9d5575df0063f467e030854f3cd
#
_entry.id   62fbd9d5575df0063f467e030854f3cd
#
_cell.length_a   1.000
_cell.length_b   1.000
_cell.length_c   1.000
_cell.angle_alpha   90.00
_cell.angle_beta   90.00
_cell.angle_gamma   90.00
#
_symmetry.space_group_name_H-M   'P 1'
#
loop_
_entity.id
_entity.type
_entity.pdbx_description
1 polymer ?
#
loop_
_entity_poly.entity_id
_entity_poly.type
_entity_poly.pdbx_seq_one_letter_code
_entity_poly.pdbx_strand_id
1 'polypeptide(L)'
;MIRYLIPIIFLLTILFSSLFFDYWNFVFKLTVNNLSELLIFVENKFLLSLMFFTILYLVSTALSLPIGTFLTFLGGYIFGVFIGFFLVVIGATLGAVILFLIIKIGFIKSVESIQRKPGLLNKIKLGIEKDIWSYLFFIRFFPVFPFWFVNIAPAILGVRFFPYLVTTFFGIMPGTLSIIMIGSGVEDIVNQKDDFNLHFFEQKKFLVGLLILSLISILPIFLKKFNLLKL
;
A
#
# COMPACT_ATOMS: atom_id res chain seq x y z
N MET A 1 -27.53 -7.16 21.70
CA MET A 1 -26.74 -6.04 21.11
C MET A 1 -25.89 -6.46 19.92
N ILE A 2 -25.11 -7.52 19.99
CA ILE A 2 -24.25 -8.01 18.88
C ILE A 2 -25.03 -8.38 17.61
N ARG A 3 -26.26 -8.89 17.75
CA ARG A 3 -27.12 -9.32 16.62
C ARG A 3 -27.51 -8.19 15.66
N TYR A 4 -27.52 -6.93 16.11
CA TYR A 4 -27.83 -5.75 15.29
C TYR A 4 -26.56 -5.04 14.79
N LEU A 5 -25.40 -5.29 15.42
CA LEU A 5 -24.11 -4.72 15.01
C LEU A 5 -23.64 -5.30 13.66
N ILE A 6 -23.84 -6.59 13.43
CA ILE A 6 -23.42 -7.26 12.19
C ILE A 6 -24.09 -6.66 10.95
N PRO A 7 -25.45 -6.54 10.87
CA PRO A 7 -26.08 -5.91 9.73
C PRO A 7 -25.76 -4.42 9.58
N ILE A 8 -25.55 -3.69 10.69
CA ILE A 8 -25.13 -2.28 10.63
C ILE A 8 -23.72 -2.15 10.05
N ILE A 9 -22.77 -2.97 10.52
CA ILE A 9 -21.39 -2.98 9.96
C ILE A 9 -21.44 -3.37 8.49
N PHE A 10 -22.24 -4.35 8.11
CA PHE A 10 -22.39 -4.77 6.72
C PHE A 10 -22.99 -3.65 5.84
N LEU A 11 -24.00 -2.95 6.34
CA LEU A 11 -24.60 -1.80 5.65
C LEU A 11 -23.61 -0.64 5.51
N LEU A 12 -22.85 -0.35 6.57
CA LEU A 12 -21.81 0.67 6.55
C LEU A 12 -20.66 0.30 5.57
N THR A 13 -20.28 -0.97 5.48
CA THR A 13 -19.27 -1.41 4.52
C THR A 13 -19.76 -1.30 3.08
N ILE A 14 -21.04 -1.60 2.80
CA ILE A 14 -21.63 -1.41 1.47
C ILE A 14 -21.70 0.07 1.13
N LEU A 15 -22.15 0.91 2.04
CA LEU A 15 -22.25 2.36 1.83
C LEU A 15 -20.88 2.99 1.64
N PHE A 16 -19.89 2.58 2.43
CA PHE A 16 -18.50 3.01 2.29
C PHE A 16 -17.90 2.52 0.96
N SER A 17 -18.17 1.27 0.55
CA SER A 17 -17.69 0.73 -0.73
C SER A 17 -18.31 1.44 -1.94
N SER A 18 -19.59 1.84 -1.90
CA SER A 18 -20.21 2.58 -3.00
C SER A 18 -19.64 4.00 -3.12
N LEU A 19 -19.53 4.73 -2.01
CA LEU A 19 -18.90 6.05 -1.98
C LEU A 19 -17.44 6.00 -2.43
N PHE A 20 -16.72 4.95 -2.03
CA PHE A 20 -15.35 4.71 -2.44
C PHE A 20 -15.24 4.39 -3.94
N PHE A 21 -16.19 3.61 -4.48
CA PHE A 21 -16.25 3.27 -5.89
C PHE A 21 -16.56 4.48 -6.77
N ASP A 22 -17.50 5.33 -6.37
CA ASP A 22 -17.84 6.57 -7.08
C ASP A 22 -16.69 7.56 -7.06
N TYR A 23 -16.03 7.74 -5.91
CA TYR A 23 -14.82 8.55 -5.77
C TYR A 23 -13.69 8.00 -6.66
N TRP A 24 -13.50 6.69 -6.67
CA TRP A 24 -12.50 6.01 -7.48
C TRP A 24 -12.75 6.19 -8.98
N ASN A 25 -13.99 6.01 -9.43
CA ASN A 25 -14.39 6.26 -10.81
C ASN A 25 -14.16 7.72 -11.22
N PHE A 26 -14.46 8.66 -10.33
CA PHE A 26 -14.18 10.08 -10.56
C PHE A 26 -12.68 10.35 -10.73
N VAL A 27 -11.85 9.90 -9.79
CA VAL A 27 -10.39 10.06 -9.86
C VAL A 27 -9.82 9.38 -11.11
N PHE A 28 -10.28 8.16 -11.41
CA PHE A 28 -9.84 7.42 -12.60
C PHE A 28 -10.20 8.16 -13.90
N LYS A 29 -11.45 8.61 -14.05
CA LYS A 29 -11.89 9.39 -15.22
C LYS A 29 -11.10 10.69 -15.36
N LEU A 30 -10.86 11.39 -14.27
CA LEU A 30 -10.11 12.64 -14.27
C LEU A 30 -8.66 12.42 -14.71
N THR A 31 -8.05 11.33 -14.25
CA THR A 31 -6.69 10.96 -14.65
C THR A 31 -6.62 10.53 -16.12
N VAL A 32 -7.52 9.65 -16.57
CA VAL A 32 -7.52 9.14 -17.95
C VAL A 32 -7.81 10.26 -18.94
N ASN A 33 -8.75 11.15 -18.65
CA ASN A 33 -9.10 12.27 -19.55
C ASN A 33 -7.97 13.30 -19.71
N ASN A 34 -7.11 13.44 -18.70
CA ASN A 34 -5.99 14.40 -18.73
C ASN A 34 -4.62 13.70 -18.85
N LEU A 35 -4.60 12.42 -19.18
CA LEU A 35 -3.37 11.63 -19.19
C LEU A 35 -2.33 12.16 -20.17
N SER A 36 -2.77 12.56 -21.39
CA SER A 36 -1.90 13.14 -22.41
C SER A 36 -1.25 14.46 -21.95
N GLU A 37 -2.02 15.34 -21.31
CA GLU A 37 -1.51 16.61 -20.78
C GLU A 37 -0.53 16.36 -19.63
N LEU A 38 -0.82 15.36 -18.79
CA LEU A 38 0.04 14.96 -17.68
C LEU A 38 1.37 14.39 -18.17
N LEU A 39 1.37 13.56 -19.21
CA LEU A 39 2.59 13.03 -19.83
C LEU A 39 3.42 14.15 -20.46
N ILE A 40 2.81 15.06 -21.20
CA ILE A 40 3.49 16.26 -21.76
C ILE A 40 4.11 17.11 -20.66
N PHE A 41 3.40 17.29 -19.53
CA PHE A 41 3.95 18.01 -18.38
C PHE A 41 5.15 17.30 -17.78
N VAL A 42 5.09 15.97 -17.64
CA VAL A 42 6.20 15.16 -17.12
C VAL A 42 7.43 15.25 -18.02
N GLU A 43 7.27 15.15 -19.33
CA GLU A 43 8.35 15.29 -20.30
C GLU A 43 9.02 16.67 -20.23
N ASN A 44 8.23 17.74 -20.19
CA ASN A 44 8.74 19.10 -20.15
C ASN A 44 9.32 19.53 -18.80
N LYS A 45 8.86 18.94 -17.68
CA LYS A 45 9.25 19.34 -16.33
C LYS A 45 9.54 18.12 -15.44
N PHE A 46 10.40 17.24 -15.95
CA PHE A 46 10.67 15.93 -15.36
C PHE A 46 11.03 16.00 -13.87
N LEU A 47 12.02 16.81 -13.48
CA LEU A 47 12.45 16.91 -12.09
C LEU A 47 11.35 17.42 -11.15
N LEU A 48 10.56 18.39 -11.61
CA LEU A 48 9.42 18.91 -10.85
C LEU A 48 8.35 17.83 -10.65
N SER A 49 8.12 17.02 -11.69
CA SER A 49 7.16 15.91 -11.64
C SER A 49 7.57 14.82 -10.65
N LEU A 50 8.87 14.49 -10.58
CA LEU A 50 9.40 13.56 -9.57
C LEU A 50 9.14 14.07 -8.14
N MET A 51 9.44 15.34 -7.89
CA MET A 51 9.23 15.95 -6.58
C MET A 51 7.74 15.99 -6.21
N PHE A 52 6.89 16.44 -7.14
CA PHE A 52 5.45 16.53 -6.92
C PHE A 52 4.84 15.16 -6.65
N PHE A 53 5.18 14.15 -7.44
CA PHE A 53 4.70 12.78 -7.25
C PHE A 53 5.13 12.21 -5.90
N THR A 54 6.40 12.40 -5.51
CA THR A 54 6.91 11.92 -4.23
C THR A 54 6.19 12.58 -3.06
N ILE A 55 5.97 13.89 -3.12
CA ILE A 55 5.23 14.64 -2.09
C ILE A 55 3.76 14.18 -2.04
N LEU A 56 3.11 14.01 -3.20
CA LEU A 56 1.74 13.51 -3.27
C LEU A 56 1.62 12.13 -2.64
N TYR A 57 2.57 11.24 -2.95
CA TYR A 57 2.59 9.90 -2.36
C TYR A 57 2.82 9.93 -0.85
N LEU A 58 3.78 10.74 -0.39
CA LEU A 58 4.08 10.96 1.03
C LEU A 58 2.84 11.45 1.78
N VAL A 59 2.18 12.50 1.29
CA VAL A 59 0.98 13.07 1.91
C VAL A 59 -0.17 12.06 1.95
N SER A 60 -0.40 11.35 0.85
CA SER A 60 -1.42 10.31 0.75
C SER A 60 -1.20 9.20 1.79
N THR A 61 0.05 8.78 1.98
CA THR A 61 0.41 7.76 2.96
C THR A 61 0.33 8.30 4.40
N ALA A 62 0.79 9.52 4.64
CA ALA A 62 0.71 10.16 5.95
C ALA A 62 -0.74 10.36 6.43
N LEU A 63 -1.66 10.61 5.50
CA LEU A 63 -3.10 10.67 5.76
C LEU A 63 -3.79 9.31 5.73
N SER A 64 -3.06 8.22 5.47
CA SER A 64 -3.60 6.85 5.30
C SER A 64 -4.71 6.75 4.26
N LEU A 65 -4.64 7.52 3.19
CA LEU A 65 -5.63 7.47 2.12
C LEU A 65 -5.52 6.14 1.34
N PRO A 66 -6.65 5.48 1.02
CA PRO A 66 -6.64 4.20 0.32
C PRO A 66 -6.41 4.34 -1.20
N ILE A 67 -5.55 5.27 -1.61
CA ILE A 67 -5.18 5.55 -3.01
C ILE A 67 -3.76 5.08 -3.36
N GLY A 68 -3.03 4.49 -2.40
CA GLY A 68 -1.64 4.09 -2.56
C GLY A 68 -1.42 3.12 -3.73
N THR A 69 -2.29 2.12 -3.90
CA THR A 69 -2.20 1.16 -5.01
C THR A 69 -2.33 1.84 -6.38
N PHE A 70 -3.25 2.80 -6.50
CA PHE A 70 -3.43 3.57 -7.72
C PHE A 70 -2.23 4.46 -8.01
N LEU A 71 -1.72 5.18 -7.01
CA LEU A 71 -0.51 5.99 -7.17
C LEU A 71 0.70 5.12 -7.53
N THR A 72 0.78 3.91 -6.96
CA THR A 72 1.84 2.96 -7.33
C THR A 72 1.75 2.56 -8.80
N PHE A 73 0.54 2.20 -9.26
CA PHE A 73 0.29 1.89 -10.66
C PHE A 73 0.65 3.06 -11.58
N LEU A 74 0.18 4.28 -11.26
CA LEU A 74 0.50 5.49 -12.01
C LEU A 74 2.00 5.80 -12.01
N GLY A 75 2.68 5.57 -10.89
CA GLY A 75 4.13 5.73 -10.81
C GLY A 75 4.87 4.82 -11.79
N GLY A 76 4.40 3.58 -11.95
CA GLY A 76 4.91 2.64 -12.97
C GLY A 76 4.59 3.08 -14.39
N TYR A 77 3.37 3.53 -14.63
CA TYR A 77 2.91 4.02 -15.93
C TYR A 77 3.68 5.27 -16.40
N ILE A 78 3.85 6.25 -15.50
CA ILE A 78 4.41 7.57 -15.86
C ILE A 78 5.94 7.57 -15.87
N PHE A 79 6.57 6.94 -14.87
CA PHE A 79 8.02 7.02 -14.64
C PHE A 79 8.76 5.71 -14.95
N GLY A 80 8.04 4.68 -15.39
CA GLY A 80 8.60 3.36 -15.63
C GLY A 80 8.97 2.59 -14.36
N VAL A 81 9.53 1.39 -14.55
CA VAL A 81 9.78 0.46 -13.44
C VAL A 81 10.78 1.01 -12.44
N PHE A 82 11.94 1.47 -12.91
CA PHE A 82 13.04 1.82 -12.02
C PHE A 82 12.76 3.10 -11.21
N ILE A 83 12.45 4.19 -11.90
CA ILE A 83 12.21 5.49 -11.26
C ILE A 83 10.95 5.44 -10.42
N GLY A 84 9.84 4.94 -10.97
CA GLY A 84 8.58 4.80 -10.25
C GLY A 84 8.71 3.98 -8.97
N PHE A 85 9.48 2.89 -9.00
CA PHE A 85 9.74 2.07 -7.82
C PHE A 85 10.39 2.85 -6.68
N PHE A 86 11.46 3.59 -6.96
CA PHE A 86 12.14 4.37 -5.92
C PHE A 86 11.29 5.53 -5.41
N LEU A 87 10.57 6.23 -6.29
CA LEU A 87 9.66 7.32 -5.88
C LEU A 87 8.59 6.81 -4.91
N VAL A 88 7.97 5.68 -5.24
CA VAL A 88 6.92 5.08 -4.41
C VAL A 88 7.47 4.58 -3.09
N VAL A 89 8.57 3.81 -3.10
CA VAL A 89 9.17 3.26 -1.86
C VAL A 89 9.59 4.38 -0.92
N ILE A 90 10.22 5.44 -1.44
CA ILE A 90 10.64 6.59 -0.63
C ILE A 90 9.42 7.36 -0.12
N GLY A 91 8.49 7.74 -1.00
CA GLY A 91 7.29 8.50 -0.64
C GLY A 91 6.41 7.76 0.37
N ALA A 92 6.16 6.47 0.14
CA ALA A 92 5.40 5.62 1.06
C ALA A 92 6.08 5.48 2.43
N THR A 93 7.38 5.24 2.45
CA THR A 93 8.13 5.07 3.70
C THR A 93 8.14 6.37 4.51
N LEU A 94 8.44 7.50 3.88
CA LEU A 94 8.42 8.80 4.54
C LEU A 94 7.03 9.16 5.08
N GLY A 95 5.98 8.96 4.29
CA GLY A 95 4.61 9.19 4.72
C GLY A 95 4.20 8.30 5.90
N ALA A 96 4.55 7.01 5.85
CA ALA A 96 4.29 6.07 6.93
C ALA A 96 5.04 6.44 8.22
N VAL A 97 6.29 6.92 8.10
CA VAL A 97 7.10 7.40 9.24
C VAL A 97 6.47 8.64 9.87
N ILE A 98 6.03 9.61 9.06
CA ILE A 98 5.35 10.80 9.57
C ILE A 98 4.10 10.41 10.35
N LEU A 99 3.26 9.56 9.81
CA LEU A 99 2.05 9.08 10.49
C LEU A 99 2.39 8.36 11.79
N PHE A 100 3.39 7.46 11.77
CA PHE A 100 3.87 6.75 12.95
C PHE A 100 4.31 7.71 14.06
N LEU A 101 5.08 8.75 13.72
CA LEU A 101 5.56 9.74 14.67
C LEU A 101 4.42 10.60 15.21
N ILE A 102 3.48 11.04 14.38
CA ILE A 102 2.28 11.79 14.80
C ILE A 102 1.50 10.97 15.84
N ILE A 103 1.26 9.69 15.59
CA ILE A 103 0.52 8.84 16.52
C ILE A 103 1.33 8.59 17.80
N LYS A 104 2.60 8.27 17.68
CA LYS A 104 3.46 7.95 18.82
C LYS A 104 3.67 9.13 19.75
N ILE A 105 3.83 10.35 19.21
CA ILE A 105 4.07 11.58 19.98
C ILE A 105 2.76 12.25 20.37
N GLY A 106 1.82 12.38 19.44
CA GLY A 106 0.58 13.12 19.65
C GLY A 106 -0.43 12.41 20.55
N PHE A 107 -0.38 11.07 20.63
CA PHE A 107 -1.37 10.26 21.34
C PHE A 107 -0.77 9.42 22.47
N ILE A 108 0.34 9.82 23.08
CA ILE A 108 1.07 9.04 24.11
C ILE A 108 0.13 8.51 25.19
N LYS A 109 -0.70 9.37 25.82
CA LYS A 109 -1.61 8.97 26.90
C LYS A 109 -2.67 7.97 26.46
N SER A 110 -3.18 8.12 25.22
CA SER A 110 -4.16 7.21 24.63
C SER A 110 -3.52 5.86 24.30
N VAL A 111 -2.32 5.87 23.75
CA VAL A 111 -1.52 4.67 23.46
C VAL A 111 -1.25 3.88 24.71
N GLU A 112 -0.79 4.52 25.81
CA GLU A 112 -0.57 3.86 27.10
C GLU A 112 -1.84 3.26 27.68
N SER A 113 -2.96 3.98 27.59
CA SER A 113 -4.27 3.49 28.07
C SER A 113 -4.75 2.25 27.31
N ILE A 114 -4.55 2.21 25.99
CA ILE A 114 -4.89 1.06 25.14
C ILE A 114 -3.99 -0.14 25.44
N GLN A 115 -2.71 0.08 25.63
CA GLN A 115 -1.74 -0.99 25.94
C GLN A 115 -1.99 -1.68 27.30
N ARG A 116 -2.63 -0.99 28.25
CA ARG A 116 -2.98 -1.55 29.57
C ARG A 116 -4.26 -2.39 29.56
N LYS A 117 -5.08 -2.33 28.51
CA LYS A 117 -6.35 -3.08 28.45
C LYS A 117 -6.08 -4.54 28.07
N PRO A 118 -6.62 -5.52 28.83
CA PRO A 118 -6.57 -6.92 28.44
C PRO A 118 -7.43 -7.15 27.19
N GLY A 119 -6.94 -7.95 26.24
CA GLY A 119 -7.69 -8.29 25.02
C GLY A 119 -6.82 -8.69 23.84
N LEU A 120 -7.39 -8.65 22.64
CA LEU A 120 -6.71 -9.03 21.41
C LEU A 120 -5.42 -8.21 21.18
N LEU A 121 -5.45 -6.91 21.47
CA LEU A 121 -4.28 -6.03 21.34
C LEU A 121 -3.10 -6.45 22.20
N ASN A 122 -3.37 -6.96 23.40
CA ASN A 122 -2.32 -7.46 24.30
C ASN A 122 -1.68 -8.74 23.75
N LYS A 123 -2.48 -9.65 23.17
CA LYS A 123 -1.95 -10.86 22.50
C LYS A 123 -1.06 -10.50 21.31
N ILE A 124 -1.48 -9.53 20.49
CA ILE A 124 -0.70 -9.01 19.37
C ILE A 124 0.60 -8.36 19.87
N LYS A 125 0.54 -7.56 20.95
CA LYS A 125 1.70 -6.95 21.58
C LYS A 125 2.71 -8.00 22.03
N LEU A 126 2.27 -9.05 22.72
CA LEU A 126 3.14 -10.16 23.15
C LEU A 126 3.79 -10.90 21.98
N GLY A 127 3.09 -11.04 20.86
CA GLY A 127 3.64 -11.59 19.61
C GLY A 127 4.75 -10.69 19.03
N ILE A 128 4.51 -9.38 18.97
CA ILE A 128 5.49 -8.39 18.50
C ILE A 128 6.72 -8.34 19.44
N GLU A 129 6.54 -8.45 20.74
CA GLU A 129 7.66 -8.46 21.71
C GLU A 129 8.56 -9.68 21.55
N LYS A 130 8.01 -10.82 21.11
CA LYS A 130 8.81 -12.04 20.87
C LYS A 130 9.70 -11.94 19.64
N ASP A 131 9.16 -11.46 18.53
CA ASP A 131 9.88 -11.27 17.27
C ASP A 131 9.28 -10.12 16.45
N ILE A 132 9.76 -8.93 16.77
CA ILE A 132 9.29 -7.67 16.17
C ILE A 132 9.52 -7.63 14.66
N TRP A 133 10.63 -8.21 14.18
CA TRP A 133 11.00 -8.14 12.76
C TRP A 133 10.09 -9.01 11.91
N SER A 134 9.97 -10.28 12.23
CA SER A 134 9.12 -11.23 11.52
C SER A 134 7.67 -10.76 11.51
N TYR A 135 7.18 -10.25 12.64
CA TYR A 135 5.80 -9.79 12.75
C TYR A 135 5.53 -8.56 11.86
N LEU A 136 6.43 -7.58 11.88
CA LEU A 136 6.28 -6.38 11.06
C LEU A 136 6.43 -6.67 9.57
N PHE A 137 7.37 -7.53 9.18
CA PHE A 137 7.46 -7.98 7.80
C PHE A 137 6.21 -8.74 7.36
N PHE A 138 5.70 -9.64 8.22
CA PHE A 138 4.50 -10.40 7.94
C PHE A 138 3.30 -9.51 7.61
N ILE A 139 2.98 -8.53 8.45
CA ILE A 139 1.81 -7.64 8.20
C ILE A 139 1.97 -6.76 6.96
N ARG A 140 3.20 -6.57 6.45
CA ARG A 140 3.48 -5.78 5.24
C ARG A 140 3.52 -6.60 3.97
N PHE A 141 4.03 -7.83 4.05
CA PHE A 141 4.04 -8.74 2.90
C PHE A 141 2.64 -9.23 2.55
N PHE A 142 1.75 -9.35 3.53
CA PHE A 142 0.41 -9.89 3.30
C PHE A 142 -0.62 -8.77 3.13
N PRO A 143 -1.23 -8.64 1.93
CA PRO A 143 -2.22 -7.62 1.64
C PRO A 143 -3.59 -7.87 2.32
N VAL A 144 -3.65 -8.79 3.31
CA VAL A 144 -4.85 -9.08 4.10
C VAL A 144 -5.19 -7.95 5.07
N PHE A 145 -4.17 -7.21 5.51
CA PHE A 145 -4.37 -6.14 6.48
C PHE A 145 -4.69 -4.82 5.77
N PRO A 146 -5.71 -4.09 6.24
CA PRO A 146 -6.00 -2.76 5.70
C PRO A 146 -4.78 -1.83 5.83
N PHE A 147 -4.56 -0.99 4.82
CA PHE A 147 -3.41 -0.09 4.74
C PHE A 147 -3.25 0.79 6.00
N TRP A 148 -4.35 1.36 6.49
CA TRP A 148 -4.34 2.17 7.71
C TRP A 148 -3.89 1.36 8.94
N PHE A 149 -4.28 0.09 9.04
CA PHE A 149 -3.91 -0.76 10.17
C PHE A 149 -2.39 -1.00 10.22
N VAL A 150 -1.79 -1.33 9.10
CA VAL A 150 -0.34 -1.60 8.99
C VAL A 150 0.50 -0.38 9.37
N ASN A 151 -0.02 0.82 9.13
CA ASN A 151 0.68 2.08 9.44
C ASN A 151 0.42 2.57 10.88
N ILE A 152 -0.78 2.37 11.42
CA ILE A 152 -1.22 2.90 12.73
C ILE A 152 -0.92 1.91 13.88
N ALA A 153 -1.24 0.63 13.68
CA ALA A 153 -1.15 -0.37 14.75
C ALA A 153 0.26 -0.49 15.37
N PRO A 154 1.36 -0.48 14.61
CA PRO A 154 2.70 -0.55 15.20
C PRO A 154 2.99 0.60 16.18
N ALA A 155 2.53 1.82 15.88
CA ALA A 155 2.70 2.98 16.77
C ALA A 155 1.92 2.80 18.08
N ILE A 156 0.66 2.34 17.99
CA ILE A 156 -0.20 2.07 19.15
C ILE A 156 0.37 0.91 20.00
N LEU A 157 0.94 -0.10 19.38
CA LEU A 157 1.51 -1.27 20.05
C LEU A 157 2.91 -1.02 20.65
N GLY A 158 3.43 0.20 20.51
CA GLY A 158 4.70 0.60 21.13
C GLY A 158 5.95 0.13 20.38
N VAL A 159 5.82 -0.21 19.11
CA VAL A 159 6.94 -0.60 18.26
C VAL A 159 8.03 0.49 18.26
N ARG A 160 9.30 0.07 18.25
CA ARG A 160 10.44 0.98 18.14
C ARG A 160 10.54 1.57 16.73
N PHE A 161 11.02 2.80 16.63
CA PHE A 161 11.13 3.52 15.36
C PHE A 161 11.95 2.76 14.30
N PHE A 162 13.14 2.29 14.68
CA PHE A 162 14.06 1.64 13.74
C PHE A 162 13.50 0.35 13.10
N PRO A 163 12.98 -0.63 13.86
CA PRO A 163 12.29 -1.78 13.25
C PRO A 163 11.12 -1.37 12.34
N TYR A 164 10.34 -0.35 12.74
CA TYR A 164 9.24 0.14 11.91
C TYR A 164 9.73 0.70 10.57
N LEU A 165 10.75 1.57 10.59
CA LEU A 165 11.34 2.17 9.40
C LEU A 165 11.85 1.09 8.43
N VAL A 166 12.71 0.20 8.93
CA VAL A 166 13.36 -0.82 8.09
C VAL A 166 12.35 -1.80 7.50
N THR A 167 11.41 -2.29 8.33
CA THR A 167 10.39 -3.23 7.85
C THR A 167 9.40 -2.55 6.92
N THR A 168 9.15 -1.23 7.05
CA THR A 168 8.34 -0.48 6.09
C THR A 168 9.06 -0.40 4.76
N PHE A 169 10.30 0.06 4.78
CA PHE A 169 11.08 0.26 3.55
C PHE A 169 11.23 -1.03 2.75
N PHE A 170 11.73 -2.09 3.38
CA PHE A 170 11.95 -3.36 2.68
C PHE A 170 10.66 -4.19 2.50
N GLY A 171 9.72 -4.10 3.44
CA GLY A 171 8.50 -4.90 3.41
C GLY A 171 7.51 -4.49 2.33
N ILE A 172 7.50 -3.23 1.90
CA ILE A 172 6.62 -2.80 0.81
C ILE A 172 7.20 -3.09 -0.58
N MET A 173 8.53 -3.30 -0.69
CA MET A 173 9.22 -3.44 -1.98
C MET A 173 8.63 -4.50 -2.91
N PRO A 174 8.37 -5.74 -2.48
CA PRO A 174 7.88 -6.77 -3.40
C PRO A 174 6.51 -6.44 -3.97
N GLY A 175 5.58 -5.95 -3.13
CA GLY A 175 4.25 -5.54 -3.59
C GLY A 175 4.31 -4.30 -4.49
N THR A 176 5.13 -3.32 -4.13
CA THR A 176 5.36 -2.13 -4.94
C THR A 176 5.92 -2.50 -6.31
N LEU A 177 6.94 -3.36 -6.36
CA LEU A 177 7.54 -3.80 -7.62
C LEU A 177 6.51 -4.45 -8.55
N SER A 178 5.66 -5.33 -8.00
CA SER A 178 4.60 -5.99 -8.77
C SER A 178 3.66 -4.98 -9.43
N ILE A 179 3.15 -4.02 -8.66
CA ILE A 179 2.17 -3.05 -9.14
C ILE A 179 2.80 -2.06 -10.12
N ILE A 180 4.04 -1.64 -9.87
CA ILE A 180 4.83 -0.78 -10.77
C ILE A 180 5.05 -1.48 -12.12
N MET A 181 5.41 -2.76 -12.12
CA MET A 181 5.61 -3.53 -13.35
C MET A 181 4.31 -3.67 -14.16
N ILE A 182 3.19 -3.84 -13.47
CA ILE A 182 1.86 -3.85 -14.12
C ILE A 182 1.59 -2.49 -14.76
N GLY A 183 1.81 -1.39 -14.05
CA GLY A 183 1.60 -0.03 -14.56
C GLY A 183 2.47 0.29 -15.78
N SER A 184 3.77 -0.04 -15.69
CA SER A 184 4.71 0.16 -16.81
C SER A 184 4.41 -0.74 -18.01
N GLY A 185 3.88 -1.96 -17.78
CA GLY A 185 3.45 -2.84 -18.88
C GLY A 185 2.23 -2.29 -19.64
N VAL A 186 1.33 -1.58 -18.95
CA VAL A 186 0.19 -0.90 -19.60
C VAL A 186 0.66 0.29 -20.44
N GLU A 187 1.67 1.04 -20.01
CA GLU A 187 2.28 2.10 -20.81
C GLU A 187 2.81 1.57 -22.14
N ASP A 188 3.56 0.46 -22.10
CA ASP A 188 4.10 -0.17 -23.30
C ASP A 188 3.00 -0.55 -24.31
N ILE A 189 1.82 -0.97 -23.85
CA ILE A 189 0.67 -1.32 -24.70
C ILE A 189 0.01 -0.09 -25.32
N VAL A 190 -0.23 0.93 -24.51
CA VAL A 190 -0.89 2.17 -24.96
C VAL A 190 -0.06 2.88 -26.03
N ASN A 191 1.27 2.87 -25.88
CA ASN A 191 2.19 3.52 -26.82
C ASN A 191 2.31 2.80 -28.17
N GLN A 192 2.05 1.48 -28.23
CA GLN A 192 2.16 0.69 -29.47
C GLN A 192 0.96 0.87 -30.43
N LYS A 193 -0.10 1.60 -30.06
CA LYS A 193 -1.30 1.85 -30.86
C LYS A 193 -1.97 0.62 -31.46
N ASP A 194 -1.60 -0.57 -31.02
CA ASP A 194 -2.18 -1.82 -31.49
C ASP A 194 -3.51 -2.10 -30.77
N ASP A 195 -4.41 -2.81 -31.46
CA ASP A 195 -5.73 -3.13 -30.94
C ASP A 195 -5.65 -3.77 -29.56
N PHE A 196 -6.36 -3.18 -28.61
CA PHE A 196 -6.36 -3.44 -27.16
C PHE A 196 -6.65 -4.90 -26.74
N ASN A 197 -6.80 -5.83 -27.68
CA ASN A 197 -7.50 -7.09 -27.43
C ASN A 197 -6.65 -8.30 -27.03
N LEU A 198 -5.34 -8.37 -27.22
CA LEU A 198 -4.56 -9.56 -26.89
C LEU A 198 -3.12 -9.30 -26.40
N HIS A 199 -2.56 -8.11 -26.66
CA HIS A 199 -1.15 -7.82 -26.34
C HIS A 199 -0.82 -7.66 -24.86
N PHE A 200 -1.83 -7.56 -23.97
CA PHE A 200 -1.61 -7.52 -22.52
C PHE A 200 -0.81 -8.72 -22.00
N PHE A 201 -1.11 -9.90 -22.53
CA PHE A 201 -0.45 -11.14 -22.12
C PHE A 201 0.92 -11.35 -22.78
N GLU A 202 1.28 -10.54 -23.76
CA GLU A 202 2.60 -10.60 -24.40
C GLU A 202 3.62 -9.69 -23.73
N GLN A 203 3.19 -8.68 -22.97
CA GLN A 203 4.07 -7.76 -22.26
C GLN A 203 4.74 -8.44 -21.05
N LYS A 204 6.04 -8.70 -21.18
CA LYS A 204 6.84 -9.36 -20.13
C LYS A 204 6.77 -8.67 -18.79
N LYS A 205 6.80 -7.33 -18.74
CA LYS A 205 6.72 -6.54 -17.51
C LYS A 205 5.40 -6.76 -16.78
N PHE A 206 4.27 -6.72 -17.51
CA PHE A 206 2.95 -6.96 -16.98
C PHE A 206 2.82 -8.38 -16.41
N LEU A 207 3.24 -9.39 -17.17
CA LEU A 207 3.20 -10.80 -16.75
C LEU A 207 4.08 -11.04 -15.51
N VAL A 208 5.29 -10.50 -15.48
CA VAL A 208 6.19 -10.64 -14.33
C VAL A 208 5.59 -9.96 -13.09
N GLY A 209 4.99 -8.78 -13.24
CA GLY A 209 4.28 -8.11 -12.15
C GLY A 209 3.16 -8.96 -11.57
N LEU A 210 2.31 -9.55 -12.42
CA LEU A 210 1.24 -10.47 -12.00
C LEU A 210 1.79 -11.73 -11.33
N LEU A 211 2.89 -12.29 -11.84
CA LEU A 211 3.52 -13.46 -11.27
C LEU A 211 4.06 -13.18 -9.86
N ILE A 212 4.76 -12.07 -9.67
CA ILE A 212 5.26 -11.67 -8.35
C ILE A 212 4.09 -11.46 -7.39
N LEU A 213 3.03 -10.78 -7.81
CA LEU A 213 1.84 -10.56 -6.98
C LEU A 213 1.18 -11.88 -6.58
N SER A 214 1.07 -12.83 -7.52
CA SER A 214 0.53 -14.16 -7.28
C SER A 214 1.37 -14.95 -6.27
N LEU A 215 2.70 -14.92 -6.42
CA LEU A 215 3.61 -15.60 -5.49
C LEU A 215 3.51 -15.02 -4.07
N ILE A 216 3.45 -13.68 -3.92
CA ILE A 216 3.26 -13.02 -2.63
C ILE A 216 1.93 -13.46 -2.01
N SER A 217 0.87 -13.54 -2.81
CA SER A 217 -0.47 -13.93 -2.33
C SER A 217 -0.56 -15.39 -1.87
N ILE A 218 0.21 -16.29 -2.48
CA ILE A 218 0.25 -17.71 -2.15
C ILE A 218 1.20 -18.02 -0.97
N LEU A 219 2.20 -17.17 -0.73
CA LEU A 219 3.21 -17.36 0.30
C LEU A 219 2.64 -17.70 1.70
N PRO A 220 1.55 -17.05 2.21
CA PRO A 220 0.97 -17.40 3.51
C PRO A 220 0.48 -18.83 3.59
N ILE A 221 -0.08 -19.37 2.51
CA ILE A 221 -0.61 -20.74 2.44
C ILE A 221 0.54 -21.73 2.60
N PHE A 222 1.66 -21.47 1.91
CA PHE A 222 2.88 -22.29 2.02
C PHE A 222 3.47 -22.23 3.43
N LEU A 223 3.64 -21.04 4.00
CA LEU A 223 4.21 -20.87 5.33
C LEU A 223 3.37 -21.55 6.43
N LYS A 224 2.03 -21.53 6.29
CA LYS A 224 1.13 -22.25 7.19
C LYS A 224 1.26 -23.76 7.04
N LYS A 225 1.37 -24.28 5.81
CA LYS A 225 1.51 -25.73 5.53
C LYS A 225 2.81 -26.31 6.11
N PHE A 226 3.88 -25.53 6.12
CA PHE A 226 5.19 -25.96 6.65
C PHE A 226 5.39 -25.66 8.14
N ASN A 227 4.34 -25.29 8.89
CA ASN A 227 4.41 -24.90 10.31
C ASN A 227 5.45 -23.81 10.63
N LEU A 228 5.86 -23.02 9.63
CA LEU A 228 6.77 -21.90 9.81
C LEU A 228 6.08 -20.67 10.43
N LEU A 229 4.75 -20.63 10.38
CA LEU A 229 3.91 -19.68 11.09
C LEU A 229 3.20 -20.43 12.22
N LYS A 230 3.73 -20.37 13.43
CA LYS A 230 2.98 -20.67 14.66
C LYS A 230 2.13 -19.45 15.01
N LEU A 231 0.95 -19.34 14.37
CA LEU A 231 -0.11 -18.39 14.73
C LEU A 231 -0.95 -18.96 15.86
#